data_755cf9a7ca886ecb32d7b19a626696bf
#
_entry.id   755cf9a7ca886ecb32d7b19a626696bf
#
_cell.length_a   1.000
_cell.length_b   1.000
_cell.length_c   1.000
_cell.angle_alpha   90.00
_cell.angle_beta   90.00
_cell.angle_gamma   90.00
#
_symmetry.space_group_name_H-M   'P 1'
#
loop_
_entity.id
_entity.type
_entity.pdbx_description
1 polymer ?
#
loop_
_entity_poly.entity_id
_entity_poly.type
_entity_poly.pdbx_seq_one_letter_code
_entity_poly.pdbx_strand_id
1 'polypeptide(L)'
;MTAKMTYNQFKKWLNESNGKQYDTDGYAAFQCFDYANAGWIELFGHSLKGEGAVNIPFDNNFKGEAVVYQNTPEFLAKTGDLVVFNNKYGGGYGHVAWVTSATLDYIWVQEQNWLGGGWTSGDIWHGTGWEKVTKRKHKYDFPMWFIRPNFKPENAKKESVEKSSPQSATKATAKKQPAAKKKMKKLSYIRDEVRGYRLPNRGYKPTSITLHNDAGSVGATAEAYHRGLVNAPLSRLEAGVAHSYISGNTVYQALPESRIAWHTA
;
A
#
# COMPACT_ATOMS: atom_id res chain seq x y z
N MET A 1 16.99 10.09 0.70
CA MET A 1 16.97 10.36 -0.79
C MET A 1 15.57 9.99 -1.29
N THR A 2 14.98 10.73 -2.22
CA THR A 2 13.69 10.34 -2.81
C THR A 2 13.94 9.33 -3.93
N ALA A 3 13.04 8.36 -4.11
CA ALA A 3 13.13 7.39 -5.18
C ALA A 3 13.24 8.04 -6.57
N LYS A 4 13.91 7.37 -7.52
CA LYS A 4 14.03 7.80 -8.92
C LYS A 4 12.70 7.68 -9.66
N MET A 5 11.84 6.75 -9.24
CA MET A 5 10.53 6.47 -9.84
C MET A 5 9.38 7.07 -9.03
N THR A 6 8.31 7.45 -9.72
CA THR A 6 7.01 7.69 -9.09
C THR A 6 6.35 6.36 -8.70
N TYR A 7 5.34 6.41 -7.86
CA TYR A 7 4.55 5.22 -7.50
C TYR A 7 3.99 4.49 -8.73
N ASN A 8 3.42 5.23 -9.69
CA ASN A 8 2.85 4.63 -10.89
C ASN A 8 3.91 4.01 -11.80
N GLN A 9 5.11 4.60 -11.90
CA GLN A 9 6.23 4.02 -12.62
C GLN A 9 6.70 2.71 -11.98
N PHE A 10 6.83 2.67 -10.66
CA PHE A 10 7.22 1.45 -9.95
C PHE A 10 6.15 0.36 -10.04
N LYS A 11 4.88 0.72 -9.93
CA LYS A 11 3.76 -0.22 -10.14
C LYS A 11 3.79 -0.83 -11.55
N LYS A 12 4.15 -0.05 -12.57
CA LYS A 12 4.36 -0.56 -13.93
C LYS A 12 5.52 -1.56 -13.96
N TRP A 13 6.67 -1.22 -13.36
CA TRP A 13 7.83 -2.09 -13.25
C TRP A 13 7.47 -3.42 -12.57
N LEU A 14 6.73 -3.40 -11.45
CA LEU A 14 6.24 -4.60 -10.79
C LEU A 14 5.43 -5.49 -11.75
N ASN A 15 4.53 -4.91 -12.52
CA ASN A 15 3.73 -5.69 -13.48
C ASN A 15 4.59 -6.31 -14.59
N GLU A 16 5.61 -5.58 -15.07
CA GLU A 16 6.52 -6.02 -16.13
C GLU A 16 7.56 -7.03 -15.65
N SER A 17 7.82 -7.11 -14.35
CA SER A 17 8.75 -8.07 -13.75
C SER A 17 8.16 -9.48 -13.63
N ASN A 18 6.84 -9.61 -13.68
CA ASN A 18 6.17 -10.90 -13.56
C ASN A 18 6.59 -11.86 -14.67
N GLY A 19 6.94 -13.10 -14.31
CA GLY A 19 7.43 -14.13 -15.23
C GLY A 19 8.90 -14.01 -15.62
N LYS A 20 9.63 -13.01 -15.13
CA LYS A 20 11.08 -12.87 -15.31
C LYS A 20 11.85 -13.55 -14.16
N GLN A 21 13.15 -13.67 -14.32
CA GLN A 21 14.10 -14.09 -13.30
C GLN A 21 15.11 -12.96 -13.08
N TYR A 22 15.51 -12.79 -11.83
CA TYR A 22 16.49 -11.78 -11.41
C TYR A 22 17.59 -12.45 -10.62
N ASP A 23 18.83 -12.19 -11.02
CA ASP A 23 20.06 -12.50 -10.35
C ASP A 23 20.89 -11.21 -10.37
N THR A 24 21.06 -10.56 -9.24
CA THR A 24 21.66 -9.22 -9.14
C THR A 24 23.10 -9.26 -8.68
N ASP A 25 23.56 -10.38 -8.16
CA ASP A 25 24.91 -10.52 -7.59
C ASP A 25 25.70 -11.75 -8.11
N GLY A 26 25.05 -12.60 -8.91
CA GLY A 26 25.65 -13.84 -9.45
C GLY A 26 25.81 -14.93 -8.39
N TYR A 27 25.15 -14.84 -7.24
CA TYR A 27 25.30 -15.78 -6.14
C TYR A 27 24.03 -16.55 -5.87
N ALA A 28 24.10 -17.89 -5.87
CA ALA A 28 22.97 -18.79 -5.63
C ALA A 28 21.79 -18.61 -6.60
N ALA A 29 22.05 -18.14 -7.82
CA ALA A 29 21.09 -17.93 -8.88
C ALA A 29 19.90 -17.00 -8.46
N PHE A 30 18.65 -17.39 -8.65
CA PHE A 30 17.47 -16.51 -8.61
C PHE A 30 16.83 -16.49 -7.21
N GLN A 31 17.46 -15.81 -6.25
CA GLN A 31 16.93 -15.72 -4.88
C GLN A 31 15.86 -14.66 -4.72
N CYS A 32 15.08 -14.73 -3.63
CA CYS A 32 14.10 -13.70 -3.28
C CYS A 32 14.77 -12.34 -3.04
N PHE A 33 15.99 -12.36 -2.51
CA PHE A 33 16.79 -11.17 -2.25
C PHE A 33 17.18 -10.44 -3.55
N ASP A 34 17.48 -11.20 -4.62
CA ASP A 34 17.79 -10.63 -5.94
C ASP A 34 16.61 -9.87 -6.52
N TYR A 35 15.40 -10.42 -6.42
CA TYR A 35 14.22 -9.72 -6.88
C TYR A 35 13.94 -8.46 -6.04
N ALA A 36 14.14 -8.52 -4.74
CA ALA A 36 14.06 -7.35 -3.87
C ALA A 36 15.07 -6.29 -4.29
N ASN A 37 16.34 -6.70 -4.52
CA ASN A 37 17.41 -5.84 -4.99
C ASN A 37 17.12 -5.23 -6.36
N ALA A 38 16.62 -6.00 -7.31
CA ALA A 38 16.28 -5.48 -8.63
C ALA A 38 15.32 -4.28 -8.52
N GLY A 39 14.25 -4.41 -7.71
CA GLY A 39 13.33 -3.29 -7.47
C GLY A 39 13.94 -2.14 -6.69
N TRP A 40 14.80 -2.43 -5.71
CA TRP A 40 15.44 -1.41 -4.90
C TRP A 40 16.47 -0.59 -5.69
N ILE A 41 17.25 -1.24 -6.55
CA ILE A 41 18.19 -0.60 -7.48
C ILE A 41 17.47 0.32 -8.45
N GLU A 42 16.34 -0.08 -8.98
CA GLU A 42 15.50 0.77 -9.83
C GLU A 42 15.00 2.03 -9.10
N LEU A 43 14.64 1.87 -7.82
CA LEU A 43 14.18 2.98 -7.00
C LEU A 43 15.30 3.91 -6.56
N PHE A 44 16.43 3.37 -6.08
CA PHE A 44 17.44 4.16 -5.37
C PHE A 44 18.85 4.08 -5.98
N GLY A 45 19.13 3.08 -6.81
CA GLY A 45 20.39 2.94 -7.53
C GLY A 45 21.50 2.26 -6.72
N HIS A 46 21.14 1.59 -5.63
CA HIS A 46 22.05 0.77 -4.83
C HIS A 46 21.33 -0.47 -4.30
N SER A 47 22.07 -1.48 -3.91
CA SER A 47 21.54 -2.73 -3.35
C SER A 47 21.19 -2.58 -1.88
N LEU A 48 20.29 -3.43 -1.43
CA LEU A 48 20.04 -3.70 -0.01
C LEU A 48 21.20 -4.53 0.57
N LYS A 49 21.35 -4.48 1.89
CA LYS A 49 22.32 -5.25 2.66
C LYS A 49 21.62 -6.25 3.55
N GLY A 50 22.25 -7.36 3.83
CA GLY A 50 21.80 -8.41 4.74
C GLY A 50 22.40 -9.75 4.37
N GLU A 51 22.72 -10.57 5.35
CA GLU A 51 23.13 -11.97 5.14
C GLU A 51 21.94 -12.81 4.65
N GLY A 52 20.73 -12.44 5.07
CA GLY A 52 19.47 -13.01 4.61
C GLY A 52 18.38 -11.94 4.54
N ALA A 53 17.22 -12.30 3.99
CA ALA A 53 16.11 -11.38 3.85
C ALA A 53 15.67 -10.81 5.21
N VAL A 54 15.69 -11.61 6.27
CA VAL A 54 15.30 -11.19 7.63
C VAL A 54 16.17 -10.06 8.18
N ASN A 55 17.38 -9.88 7.68
CA ASN A 55 18.30 -8.83 8.11
C ASN A 55 18.05 -7.47 7.44
N ILE A 56 17.35 -7.45 6.30
CA ILE A 56 17.13 -6.22 5.52
C ILE A 56 16.61 -5.04 6.37
N PRO A 57 15.64 -5.19 7.28
CA PRO A 57 15.12 -4.07 8.07
C PRO A 57 16.15 -3.45 9.04
N PHE A 58 17.21 -4.20 9.38
CA PHE A 58 18.18 -3.85 10.43
C PHE A 58 19.55 -3.44 9.88
N ASP A 59 19.96 -4.02 8.75
CA ASP A 59 21.30 -3.82 8.17
C ASP A 59 21.36 -2.63 7.21
N ASN A 60 20.22 -1.97 6.96
CA ASN A 60 20.11 -0.84 6.04
C ASN A 60 19.70 0.45 6.76
N ASN A 61 20.28 1.55 6.30
CA ASN A 61 19.87 2.88 6.74
C ASN A 61 18.89 3.47 5.72
N PHE A 62 17.60 3.34 6.00
CA PHE A 62 16.52 3.82 5.13
C PHE A 62 16.21 5.32 5.27
N LYS A 63 17.02 6.09 6.02
CA LYS A 63 16.75 7.52 6.25
C LYS A 63 16.63 8.30 4.95
N GLY A 64 15.43 8.86 4.72
CA GLY A 64 15.11 9.62 3.52
C GLY A 64 14.75 8.77 2.29
N GLU A 65 14.92 7.47 2.31
CA GLU A 65 14.55 6.55 1.22
C GLU A 65 13.25 5.82 1.50
N ALA A 66 13.06 5.34 2.73
CA ALA A 66 11.88 4.59 3.10
C ALA A 66 11.55 4.72 4.58
N VAL A 67 10.37 4.24 4.96
CA VAL A 67 9.95 4.05 6.35
C VAL A 67 9.77 2.57 6.60
N VAL A 68 10.35 2.08 7.70
CA VAL A 68 10.22 0.68 8.13
C VAL A 68 9.11 0.59 9.15
N TYR A 69 8.16 -0.32 8.92
CA TYR A 69 7.07 -0.66 9.82
C TYR A 69 7.21 -2.12 10.24
N GLN A 70 7.06 -2.40 11.52
CA GLN A 70 6.74 -3.75 11.97
C GLN A 70 5.22 -3.86 12.01
N ASN A 71 4.66 -4.95 11.48
CA ASN A 71 3.23 -5.10 11.45
C ASN A 71 2.60 -5.35 12.82
N THR A 72 1.38 -4.88 12.97
CA THR A 72 0.43 -5.20 14.04
C THR A 72 -0.79 -5.87 13.40
N PRO A 73 -1.75 -6.41 14.16
CA PRO A 73 -2.99 -6.95 13.60
C PRO A 73 -3.78 -5.95 12.73
N GLU A 74 -3.62 -4.65 13.01
CA GLU A 74 -4.30 -3.56 12.28
C GLU A 74 -3.46 -3.00 11.11
N PHE A 75 -2.24 -3.48 10.94
CA PHE A 75 -1.35 -2.97 9.90
C PHE A 75 -1.88 -3.35 8.52
N LEU A 76 -2.07 -2.34 7.68
CA LEU A 76 -2.42 -2.53 6.28
C LEU A 76 -1.21 -2.20 5.39
N ALA A 77 -0.68 -3.21 4.74
CA ALA A 77 0.38 -3.02 3.75
C ALA A 77 -0.14 -2.25 2.53
N LYS A 78 0.76 -1.58 1.84
CA LYS A 78 0.46 -0.82 0.62
C LYS A 78 1.18 -1.43 -0.58
N THR A 79 0.60 -1.28 -1.76
CA THR A 79 1.29 -1.60 -3.01
C THR A 79 2.61 -0.86 -3.08
N GLY A 80 3.69 -1.58 -3.38
CA GLY A 80 5.04 -1.03 -3.41
C GLY A 80 5.79 -1.10 -2.08
N ASP A 81 5.18 -1.59 -1.00
CA ASP A 81 5.93 -1.96 0.19
C ASP A 81 6.80 -3.19 -0.12
N LEU A 82 8.03 -3.17 0.35
CA LEU A 82 8.88 -4.37 0.38
C LEU A 82 8.59 -5.09 1.70
N VAL A 83 7.96 -6.26 1.63
CA VAL A 83 7.66 -7.08 2.81
C VAL A 83 8.78 -8.05 3.09
N VAL A 84 9.20 -8.10 4.35
CA VAL A 84 10.18 -9.05 4.88
C VAL A 84 9.48 -9.99 5.85
N PHE A 85 9.49 -11.27 5.52
CA PHE A 85 8.99 -12.35 6.36
C PHE A 85 10.06 -12.73 7.40
N ASN A 86 9.61 -13.20 8.54
CA ASN A 86 10.50 -13.57 9.65
C ASN A 86 11.30 -14.86 9.37
N ASN A 87 12.13 -15.25 10.33
CA ASN A 87 13.05 -16.41 10.23
C ASN A 87 12.37 -17.79 10.25
N LYS A 88 11.04 -17.87 10.34
CA LYS A 88 10.32 -19.15 10.12
C LYS A 88 10.39 -19.60 8.67
N TYR A 89 10.71 -18.68 7.76
CA TYR A 89 10.75 -18.90 6.31
C TYR A 89 12.20 -19.02 5.82
N GLY A 90 12.39 -19.53 4.60
CA GLY A 90 13.67 -19.56 3.90
C GLY A 90 14.78 -20.28 4.66
N GLY A 91 14.46 -21.34 5.45
CA GLY A 91 15.47 -22.06 6.22
C GLY A 91 16.15 -21.23 7.33
N GLY A 92 15.48 -20.17 7.83
CA GLY A 92 16.04 -19.26 8.82
C GLY A 92 16.48 -17.90 8.26
N TYR A 93 16.70 -17.79 6.96
CA TYR A 93 17.11 -16.54 6.29
C TYR A 93 15.97 -15.57 6.04
N GLY A 94 14.73 -15.98 6.35
CA GLY A 94 13.54 -15.20 6.03
C GLY A 94 13.16 -15.28 4.55
N HIS A 95 12.22 -14.43 4.15
CA HIS A 95 11.83 -14.25 2.76
C HIS A 95 11.51 -12.78 2.50
N VAL A 96 11.58 -12.33 1.26
CA VAL A 96 11.31 -10.94 0.89
C VAL A 96 10.53 -10.89 -0.43
N ALA A 97 9.56 -9.95 -0.50
CA ALA A 97 8.70 -9.81 -1.66
C ALA A 97 8.17 -8.37 -1.80
N TRP A 98 7.70 -8.00 -2.99
CA TRP A 98 7.04 -6.72 -3.24
C TRP A 98 5.53 -6.85 -3.14
N VAL A 99 4.90 -6.07 -2.27
CA VAL A 99 3.44 -6.03 -2.12
C VAL A 99 2.79 -5.42 -3.36
N THR A 100 1.79 -6.12 -3.90
CA THR A 100 0.98 -5.64 -5.05
C THR A 100 -0.42 -5.22 -4.66
N SER A 101 -0.96 -5.77 -3.59
CA SER A 101 -2.19 -5.33 -2.93
C SER A 101 -2.30 -5.96 -1.53
N ALA A 102 -3.17 -5.45 -0.69
CA ALA A 102 -3.39 -5.98 0.65
C ALA A 102 -4.83 -5.79 1.14
N THR A 103 -5.22 -6.63 2.09
CA THR A 103 -6.32 -6.45 3.04
C THR A 103 -5.74 -6.55 4.44
N LEU A 104 -6.54 -6.48 5.48
CA LEU A 104 -6.06 -6.70 6.85
C LEU A 104 -5.70 -8.16 7.14
N ASP A 105 -6.23 -9.11 6.37
CA ASP A 105 -6.00 -10.54 6.58
C ASP A 105 -4.92 -11.12 5.65
N TYR A 106 -4.71 -10.50 4.48
CA TYR A 106 -3.87 -11.04 3.41
C TYR A 106 -3.11 -9.96 2.68
N ILE A 107 -1.92 -10.34 2.21
CA ILE A 107 -1.14 -9.60 1.23
C ILE A 107 -1.05 -10.41 -0.07
N TRP A 108 -1.11 -9.72 -1.20
CA TRP A 108 -0.69 -10.25 -2.50
C TRP A 108 0.66 -9.65 -2.81
N VAL A 109 1.59 -10.51 -3.16
CA VAL A 109 2.98 -10.11 -3.43
C VAL A 109 3.42 -10.59 -4.80
N GLN A 110 4.46 -9.98 -5.32
CA GLN A 110 5.32 -10.58 -6.34
C GLN A 110 6.63 -10.98 -5.68
N GLU A 111 7.05 -12.21 -5.93
CA GLU A 111 8.18 -12.85 -5.26
C GLU A 111 8.87 -13.85 -6.15
N GLN A 112 10.10 -14.16 -5.82
CA GLN A 112 10.96 -15.15 -6.47
C GLN A 112 11.47 -16.13 -5.43
N ASN A 113 11.67 -17.38 -5.79
CA ASN A 113 12.20 -18.43 -4.92
C ASN A 113 11.36 -18.76 -3.67
N TRP A 114 10.05 -18.60 -3.74
CA TRP A 114 9.16 -19.06 -2.65
C TRP A 114 9.08 -20.58 -2.55
N LEU A 115 9.12 -21.27 -3.70
CA LEU A 115 9.02 -22.73 -3.78
C LEU A 115 10.39 -23.42 -3.73
N GLY A 116 11.49 -22.68 -3.52
CA GLY A 116 12.85 -23.22 -3.50
C GLY A 116 13.40 -23.55 -4.89
N GLY A 117 12.77 -23.04 -5.95
CA GLY A 117 13.16 -23.27 -7.33
C GLY A 117 14.13 -22.24 -7.90
N GLY A 118 14.62 -21.32 -7.07
CA GLY A 118 15.54 -20.28 -7.51
C GLY A 118 16.95 -20.78 -7.83
N TRP A 119 17.39 -21.84 -7.12
CA TRP A 119 18.66 -22.53 -7.40
C TRP A 119 18.46 -24.03 -7.32
N THR A 120 18.54 -24.70 -8.46
CA THR A 120 18.26 -26.15 -8.57
C THR A 120 19.37 -26.96 -9.21
N SER A 121 20.37 -26.30 -9.83
CA SER A 121 21.55 -26.95 -10.41
C SER A 121 22.70 -25.94 -10.57
N GLY A 122 23.91 -26.46 -10.82
CA GLY A 122 25.14 -25.69 -10.91
C GLY A 122 25.81 -25.47 -9.57
N ASP A 123 26.97 -24.85 -9.59
CA ASP A 123 27.65 -24.38 -8.38
C ASP A 123 27.05 -23.05 -7.88
N ILE A 124 27.57 -22.53 -6.78
CA ILE A 124 27.02 -21.34 -6.12
C ILE A 124 27.12 -20.06 -6.97
N TRP A 125 28.06 -19.99 -7.91
CA TRP A 125 28.31 -18.83 -8.77
C TRP A 125 27.78 -18.99 -10.20
N HIS A 126 27.48 -20.24 -10.61
CA HIS A 126 26.99 -20.57 -11.96
C HIS A 126 25.72 -21.42 -11.85
N GLY A 127 24.92 -21.11 -10.85
CA GLY A 127 23.69 -21.80 -10.58
C GLY A 127 22.60 -21.43 -11.57
N THR A 128 21.61 -22.31 -11.67
CA THR A 128 20.38 -22.06 -12.44
C THR A 128 19.18 -22.58 -11.68
N GLY A 129 18.03 -22.04 -11.99
CA GLY A 129 16.75 -22.42 -11.38
C GLY A 129 15.59 -22.18 -12.32
N TRP A 130 14.45 -22.71 -11.97
CA TRP A 130 13.23 -22.63 -12.78
C TRP A 130 12.24 -21.58 -12.27
N GLU A 131 12.34 -21.18 -10.99
CA GLU A 131 11.34 -20.29 -10.40
C GLU A 131 11.50 -18.86 -10.89
N LYS A 132 10.41 -18.32 -11.37
CA LYS A 132 10.27 -16.97 -11.89
C LYS A 132 9.49 -16.11 -10.91
N VAL A 133 9.64 -14.80 -11.03
CA VAL A 133 8.78 -13.86 -10.32
C VAL A 133 7.33 -14.19 -10.58
N THR A 134 6.59 -14.45 -9.51
CA THR A 134 5.20 -14.92 -9.57
C THR A 134 4.37 -14.20 -8.51
N LYS A 135 3.09 -13.94 -8.83
CA LYS A 135 2.14 -13.38 -7.86
C LYS A 135 1.63 -14.47 -6.94
N ARG A 136 1.69 -14.22 -5.63
CA ARG A 136 1.14 -15.10 -4.60
C ARG A 136 0.38 -14.33 -3.54
N LYS A 137 -0.46 -15.05 -2.81
CA LYS A 137 -1.24 -14.55 -1.69
C LYS A 137 -0.73 -15.18 -0.39
N HIS A 138 -0.41 -14.34 0.59
CA HIS A 138 0.01 -14.77 1.92
C HIS A 138 -0.90 -14.20 2.99
N LYS A 139 -1.04 -14.90 4.11
CA LYS A 139 -1.54 -14.31 5.35
C LYS A 139 -0.44 -13.48 5.98
N TYR A 140 -0.83 -12.48 6.77
CA TYR A 140 0.14 -11.87 7.67
C TYR A 140 0.60 -12.88 8.71
N ASP A 141 1.89 -12.88 9.00
CA ASP A 141 2.50 -13.53 10.15
C ASP A 141 3.09 -12.44 11.07
N PHE A 142 3.53 -12.80 12.26
CA PHE A 142 4.09 -11.88 13.23
C PHE A 142 5.41 -12.43 13.78
N PRO A 143 6.47 -11.58 13.86
CA PRO A 143 6.58 -10.27 13.21
C PRO A 143 6.84 -10.38 11.71
N MET A 144 6.38 -9.38 10.95
CA MET A 144 6.81 -9.08 9.59
C MET A 144 7.19 -7.61 9.52
N TRP A 145 8.08 -7.25 8.59
CA TRP A 145 8.47 -5.85 8.38
C TRP A 145 8.07 -5.40 6.99
N PHE A 146 7.67 -4.15 6.90
CA PHE A 146 7.24 -3.52 5.65
C PHE A 146 8.05 -2.25 5.45
N ILE A 147 8.88 -2.23 4.42
CA ILE A 147 9.74 -1.12 4.05
C ILE A 147 9.04 -0.36 2.94
N ARG A 148 8.54 0.83 3.27
CA ARG A 148 7.73 1.67 2.37
C ARG A 148 8.59 2.72 1.71
N PRO A 149 8.87 2.63 0.40
CA PRO A 149 9.66 3.61 -0.32
C PRO A 149 9.04 5.00 -0.32
N ASN A 150 9.88 6.02 -0.22
CA ASN A 150 9.52 7.41 -0.47
C ASN A 150 9.55 7.66 -1.98
N PHE A 151 8.47 7.32 -2.67
CA PHE A 151 8.37 7.50 -4.11
C PHE A 151 8.51 8.97 -4.52
N LYS A 152 9.08 9.18 -5.72
CA LYS A 152 9.08 10.49 -6.35
C LYS A 152 7.62 10.97 -6.51
N PRO A 153 7.32 12.26 -6.22
CA PRO A 153 5.98 12.80 -6.45
C PRO A 153 5.54 12.62 -7.91
N GLU A 154 4.27 12.28 -8.11
CA GLU A 154 3.68 12.29 -9.44
C GLU A 154 3.68 13.73 -9.95
N ASN A 155 4.29 13.96 -11.12
CA ASN A 155 4.13 15.23 -11.79
C ASN A 155 2.67 15.36 -12.20
N ALA A 156 1.96 16.37 -11.73
CA ALA A 156 0.68 16.75 -12.32
C ALA A 156 0.95 17.00 -13.80
N LYS A 157 0.46 16.14 -14.68
CA LYS A 157 0.56 16.33 -16.13
C LYS A 157 -0.09 17.67 -16.44
N LYS A 158 0.71 18.63 -16.91
CA LYS A 158 0.19 19.61 -17.86
C LYS A 158 -0.24 18.79 -19.06
N GLU A 159 -1.53 18.66 -19.27
CA GLU A 159 -2.06 18.18 -20.53
C GLU A 159 -1.46 19.08 -21.62
N SER A 160 -0.55 18.54 -22.39
CA SER A 160 -0.12 19.15 -23.65
C SER A 160 -1.29 19.04 -24.61
N VAL A 161 -2.07 20.09 -24.68
CA VAL A 161 -2.97 20.33 -25.79
C VAL A 161 -2.10 20.44 -27.04
N GLU A 162 -2.18 19.45 -27.91
CA GLU A 162 -1.59 19.42 -29.21
C GLU A 162 -2.12 20.64 -29.99
N LYS A 163 -1.19 21.56 -30.30
CA LYS A 163 -1.46 22.73 -31.16
C LYS A 163 -1.70 22.26 -32.57
N SER A 164 -2.94 22.18 -33.01
CA SER A 164 -3.28 22.37 -34.43
C SER A 164 -3.32 23.87 -34.72
N SER A 165 -2.60 24.25 -35.76
CA SER A 165 -2.28 25.62 -36.20
C SER A 165 -3.50 26.46 -36.62
N PRO A 166 -3.32 27.78 -36.82
CA PRO A 166 -4.32 28.78 -36.55
C PRO A 166 -5.07 29.28 -37.80
N GLN A 167 -6.30 29.68 -37.63
CA GLN A 167 -6.92 30.65 -38.49
C GLN A 167 -7.67 31.72 -37.72
N SER A 168 -7.13 32.92 -37.90
CA SER A 168 -7.73 34.26 -37.99
C SER A 168 -8.80 34.72 -36.99
N ALA A 169 -8.36 35.63 -36.18
CA ALA A 169 -8.91 36.87 -35.63
C ALA A 169 -10.43 37.14 -35.70
N THR A 170 -11.03 37.43 -34.54
CA THR A 170 -11.74 38.69 -34.29
C THR A 170 -11.82 38.99 -32.80
N LYS A 171 -11.49 40.24 -32.42
CA LYS A 171 -11.62 40.81 -31.11
C LYS A 171 -13.08 40.80 -30.62
N ALA A 172 -13.33 40.26 -29.44
CA ALA A 172 -14.52 40.60 -28.66
C ALA A 172 -14.19 40.58 -27.18
N THR A 173 -14.56 41.64 -26.54
CA THR A 173 -14.42 42.11 -25.17
C THR A 173 -14.72 41.06 -24.11
N ALA A 174 -13.81 40.97 -23.12
CA ALA A 174 -13.98 40.13 -21.91
C ALA A 174 -15.12 40.63 -21.02
N LYS A 175 -16.23 39.91 -20.97
CA LYS A 175 -17.17 39.94 -19.84
C LYS A 175 -16.82 38.80 -18.88
N LYS A 176 -16.45 39.14 -17.65
CA LYS A 176 -16.32 38.19 -16.54
C LYS A 176 -17.65 37.45 -16.36
N GLN A 177 -17.68 36.15 -16.68
CA GLN A 177 -18.75 35.26 -16.23
C GLN A 177 -18.51 34.89 -14.77
N PRO A 178 -19.57 34.88 -13.93
CA PRO A 178 -19.49 34.43 -12.56
C PRO A 178 -19.22 32.90 -12.55
N ALA A 179 -18.32 32.47 -11.69
CA ALA A 179 -18.04 31.05 -11.46
C ALA A 179 -19.32 30.28 -11.18
N ALA A 180 -19.67 29.33 -12.03
CA ALA A 180 -20.81 28.45 -11.83
C ALA A 180 -20.64 27.69 -10.51
N LYS A 181 -21.49 27.95 -9.54
CA LYS A 181 -21.60 27.17 -8.30
C LYS A 181 -21.95 25.74 -8.68
N LYS A 182 -20.98 24.83 -8.61
CA LYS A 182 -21.21 23.39 -8.77
C LYS A 182 -22.30 23.00 -7.75
N LYS A 183 -23.48 22.61 -8.23
CA LYS A 183 -24.57 22.15 -7.36
C LYS A 183 -24.05 20.94 -6.58
N MET A 184 -23.86 21.10 -5.27
CA MET A 184 -23.46 19.99 -4.40
C MET A 184 -24.56 18.93 -4.45
N LYS A 185 -24.19 17.69 -4.79
CA LYS A 185 -25.13 16.57 -4.73
C LYS A 185 -25.49 16.35 -3.26
N LYS A 186 -26.80 16.15 -3.00
CA LYS A 186 -27.31 15.86 -1.66
C LYS A 186 -26.64 14.59 -1.12
N LEU A 187 -26.03 14.65 0.06
CA LEU A 187 -25.47 13.49 0.74
C LEU A 187 -26.61 12.56 1.20
N SER A 188 -26.46 11.28 0.95
CA SER A 188 -27.28 10.24 1.56
C SER A 188 -26.65 9.85 2.90
N TYR A 189 -27.40 10.00 3.97
CA TYR A 189 -26.93 9.70 5.32
C TYR A 189 -27.66 8.48 5.86
N ILE A 190 -26.91 7.40 6.12
CA ILE A 190 -27.43 6.13 6.61
C ILE A 190 -26.92 5.93 8.04
N ARG A 191 -27.84 5.92 9.00
CA ARG A 191 -27.55 5.56 10.37
C ARG A 191 -27.81 4.07 10.53
N ASP A 192 -26.75 3.30 10.63
CA ASP A 192 -26.81 1.89 10.94
C ASP A 192 -25.71 1.58 11.93
N GLU A 193 -26.00 1.89 13.20
CA GLU A 193 -25.06 1.75 14.29
C GLU A 193 -24.80 0.29 14.59
N VAL A 194 -23.55 -0.05 14.84
CA VAL A 194 -23.12 -1.41 15.21
C VAL A 194 -23.81 -1.80 16.49
N ARG A 195 -24.73 -2.74 16.42
CA ARG A 195 -25.58 -3.15 17.56
C ARG A 195 -24.75 -3.92 18.59
N GLY A 196 -25.12 -3.70 19.86
CA GLY A 196 -24.51 -4.42 20.98
C GLY A 196 -23.13 -3.91 21.39
N TYR A 197 -22.61 -2.91 20.69
CA TYR A 197 -21.30 -2.35 20.98
C TYR A 197 -21.34 -1.40 22.18
N ARG A 198 -20.54 -1.70 23.20
CA ARG A 198 -20.46 -0.92 24.44
C ARG A 198 -19.17 -0.14 24.55
N LEU A 199 -18.96 0.80 23.65
CA LEU A 199 -17.91 1.79 23.83
C LEU A 199 -18.24 2.76 24.96
N PRO A 200 -17.22 3.27 25.67
CA PRO A 200 -17.42 4.30 26.68
C PRO A 200 -18.13 5.52 26.11
N ASN A 201 -18.97 6.12 26.93
CA ASN A 201 -19.56 7.41 26.59
C ASN A 201 -18.47 8.49 26.60
N ARG A 202 -18.55 9.39 25.63
CA ARG A 202 -17.75 10.59 25.60
C ARG A 202 -18.29 11.57 26.63
N GLY A 203 -17.44 11.99 27.57
CA GLY A 203 -17.83 12.94 28.63
C GLY A 203 -17.90 14.40 28.17
N TYR A 204 -17.71 14.69 26.88
CA TYR A 204 -17.67 16.03 26.32
C TYR A 204 -18.25 16.07 24.89
N LYS A 205 -18.63 17.25 24.42
CA LYS A 205 -19.07 17.45 23.05
C LYS A 205 -17.84 17.56 22.13
N PRO A 206 -17.82 16.89 20.96
CA PRO A 206 -16.74 17.05 20.01
C PRO A 206 -16.69 18.50 19.48
N THR A 207 -15.50 19.07 19.41
CA THR A 207 -15.24 20.41 18.90
C THR A 207 -14.61 20.42 17.51
N SER A 208 -14.21 19.25 17.03
CA SER A 208 -13.57 19.06 15.72
C SER A 208 -13.95 17.71 15.11
N ILE A 209 -13.77 17.62 13.80
CA ILE A 209 -13.92 16.37 13.03
C ILE A 209 -12.56 16.05 12.44
N THR A 210 -12.08 14.82 12.68
CA THR A 210 -10.88 14.30 12.01
C THR A 210 -11.31 13.50 10.79
N LEU A 211 -10.81 13.86 9.63
CA LEU A 211 -11.02 13.15 8.38
C LEU A 211 -9.80 12.28 8.11
N HIS A 212 -10.02 10.98 7.99
CA HIS A 212 -9.02 10.03 7.54
C HIS A 212 -9.30 9.64 6.09
N ASN A 213 -8.26 9.64 5.28
CA ASN A 213 -8.36 9.12 3.92
C ASN A 213 -7.92 7.64 3.94
N ASP A 214 -8.81 6.74 3.52
CA ASP A 214 -8.42 5.37 3.24
C ASP A 214 -7.69 5.30 1.89
N ALA A 215 -6.38 5.39 1.95
CA ALA A 215 -5.52 5.28 0.77
C ALA A 215 -5.30 3.83 0.30
N GLY A 216 -5.94 2.83 0.94
CA GLY A 216 -5.53 1.43 0.81
C GLY A 216 -6.40 0.56 -0.08
N SER A 217 -7.68 0.84 -0.21
CA SER A 217 -8.62 -0.09 -0.84
C SER A 217 -9.29 0.53 -2.05
N VAL A 218 -8.68 0.32 -3.23
CA VAL A 218 -9.34 0.72 -4.49
C VAL A 218 -10.66 -0.05 -4.63
N GLY A 219 -11.79 0.66 -4.60
CA GLY A 219 -13.12 0.09 -4.74
C GLY A 219 -13.82 -0.30 -3.43
N ALA A 220 -13.19 -0.13 -2.26
CA ALA A 220 -13.90 -0.29 -1.00
C ALA A 220 -14.88 0.89 -0.79
N THR A 221 -16.13 0.54 -0.57
CA THR A 221 -17.19 1.53 -0.30
C THR A 221 -17.41 1.68 1.20
N ALA A 222 -17.97 2.81 1.62
CA ALA A 222 -18.38 3.01 3.01
C ALA A 222 -19.33 1.90 3.50
N GLU A 223 -20.18 1.38 2.61
CA GLU A 223 -21.04 0.23 2.90
C GLU A 223 -20.25 -1.06 3.15
N ALA A 224 -19.17 -1.32 2.41
CA ALA A 224 -18.34 -2.49 2.60
C ALA A 224 -17.62 -2.47 3.96
N TYR A 225 -17.09 -1.31 4.35
CA TYR A 225 -16.51 -1.10 5.69
C TYR A 225 -17.55 -1.32 6.79
N HIS A 226 -18.71 -0.71 6.64
CA HIS A 226 -19.81 -0.83 7.59
C HIS A 226 -20.25 -2.28 7.76
N ARG A 227 -20.45 -3.03 6.67
CA ARG A 227 -20.79 -4.47 6.73
C ARG A 227 -19.74 -5.30 7.44
N GLY A 228 -18.47 -4.97 7.29
CA GLY A 228 -17.35 -5.63 8.00
C GLY A 228 -17.39 -5.40 9.52
N LEU A 229 -18.01 -4.31 9.97
CA LEU A 229 -18.13 -3.99 11.41
C LEU A 229 -19.36 -4.60 12.07
N VAL A 230 -20.45 -4.78 11.36
CA VAL A 230 -21.75 -5.28 11.93
C VAL A 230 -21.57 -6.62 12.64
N ASN A 231 -20.72 -7.50 12.12
CA ASN A 231 -20.45 -8.82 12.66
C ASN A 231 -19.04 -8.94 13.28
N ALA A 232 -18.35 -7.83 13.48
CA ALA A 232 -17.00 -7.85 14.02
C ALA A 232 -17.03 -8.20 15.53
N PRO A 233 -16.07 -9.00 16.02
CA PRO A 233 -15.94 -9.23 17.45
C PRO A 233 -15.59 -7.94 18.19
N LEU A 234 -15.95 -7.86 19.48
CA LEU A 234 -15.74 -6.67 20.30
C LEU A 234 -14.28 -6.19 20.28
N SER A 235 -13.32 -7.13 20.36
CA SER A 235 -11.88 -6.82 20.30
C SER A 235 -11.47 -6.09 19.01
N ARG A 236 -12.11 -6.37 17.88
CA ARG A 236 -11.85 -5.65 16.63
C ARG A 236 -12.42 -4.23 16.66
N LEU A 237 -13.57 -4.05 17.28
CA LEU A 237 -14.20 -2.75 17.39
C LEU A 237 -13.46 -1.86 18.39
N GLU A 238 -12.91 -2.44 19.47
CA GLU A 238 -12.06 -1.77 20.44
C GLU A 238 -10.69 -1.38 19.88
N ALA A 239 -10.17 -2.16 18.93
CA ALA A 239 -8.90 -1.89 18.28
C ALA A 239 -8.93 -0.71 17.30
N GLY A 240 -10.11 -0.27 16.85
CA GLY A 240 -10.24 0.91 16.01
C GLY A 240 -11.48 0.89 15.12
N VAL A 241 -12.37 1.84 15.37
CA VAL A 241 -13.57 2.07 14.55
C VAL A 241 -13.79 3.57 14.40
N ALA A 242 -14.10 4.03 13.21
CA ALA A 242 -14.51 5.41 12.98
C ALA A 242 -16.01 5.59 13.26
N HIS A 243 -16.42 6.81 13.64
CA HIS A 243 -17.83 7.13 13.82
C HIS A 243 -18.61 6.99 12.51
N SER A 244 -18.02 7.37 11.40
CA SER A 244 -18.67 7.36 10.09
C SER A 244 -17.69 7.01 8.99
N TYR A 245 -18.19 6.35 7.95
CA TYR A 245 -17.49 6.02 6.72
C TYR A 245 -18.17 6.73 5.55
N ILE A 246 -17.38 7.33 4.66
CA ILE A 246 -17.87 8.13 3.55
C ILE A 246 -17.33 7.59 2.24
N SER A 247 -18.21 7.32 1.28
CA SER A 247 -17.83 7.06 -0.11
C SER A 247 -18.82 7.67 -1.08
N GLY A 248 -18.30 8.35 -2.10
CA GLY A 248 -19.15 9.07 -3.07
C GLY A 248 -20.05 10.09 -2.39
N ASN A 249 -21.37 9.88 -2.44
CA ASN A 249 -22.38 10.74 -1.82
C ASN A 249 -23.06 10.09 -0.60
N THR A 250 -22.51 9.01 -0.08
CA THR A 250 -23.13 8.25 1.02
C THR A 250 -22.25 8.29 2.25
N VAL A 251 -22.87 8.57 3.38
CA VAL A 251 -22.27 8.50 4.71
C VAL A 251 -22.95 7.38 5.48
N TYR A 252 -22.18 6.41 5.95
CA TYR A 252 -22.62 5.37 6.88
C TYR A 252 -22.11 5.72 8.27
N GLN A 253 -23.02 6.00 9.20
CA GLN A 253 -22.68 6.19 10.60
C GLN A 253 -22.67 4.83 11.30
N ALA A 254 -21.48 4.39 11.73
CA ALA A 254 -21.27 3.14 12.44
C ALA A 254 -21.43 3.29 13.97
N LEU A 255 -21.09 4.45 14.51
CA LEU A 255 -21.17 4.75 15.94
C LEU A 255 -21.83 6.10 16.18
N PRO A 256 -22.62 6.24 17.26
CA PRO A 256 -23.12 7.54 17.68
C PRO A 256 -21.96 8.45 18.13
N GLU A 257 -22.10 9.74 17.87
CA GLU A 257 -21.08 10.75 18.24
C GLU A 257 -20.86 10.85 19.76
N SER A 258 -21.81 10.37 20.56
CA SER A 258 -21.70 10.31 22.02
C SER A 258 -20.73 9.22 22.53
N ARG A 259 -20.20 8.38 21.65
CA ARG A 259 -19.26 7.32 22.02
C ARG A 259 -17.83 7.72 21.67
N ILE A 260 -16.87 7.11 22.35
CA ILE A 260 -15.46 7.25 21.99
C ILE A 260 -15.17 6.25 20.87
N ALA A 261 -14.67 6.73 19.76
CA ALA A 261 -14.15 5.87 18.68
C ALA A 261 -12.63 5.82 18.78
N TRP A 262 -12.09 4.62 18.90
CA TRP A 262 -10.65 4.37 18.98
C TRP A 262 -10.08 4.20 17.56
N HIS A 263 -9.82 5.28 16.85
CA HIS A 263 -9.26 5.20 15.50
C HIS A 263 -7.96 6.01 15.33
N THR A 264 -7.51 6.62 16.40
CA THR A 264 -6.25 7.38 16.46
C THR A 264 -5.61 7.11 17.81
N ALA A 265 -4.57 6.34 17.82
CA ALA A 265 -3.55 6.35 18.86
C ALA A 265 -2.26 6.90 18.26
#